data_c44061c7d4193f4a5f5e914cde74e3fc
#
_entry.id   c44061c7d4193f4a5f5e914cde74e3fc
#
_cell.length_a   1.000
_cell.length_b   1.000
_cell.length_c   1.000
_cell.angle_alpha   90.00
_cell.angle_beta   90.00
_cell.angle_gamma   90.00
#
_symmetry.space_group_name_H-M   'P 1'
#
loop_
_entity.id
_entity.type
_entity.pdbx_description
1 polymer ?
#
loop_
_entity_poly.entity_id
_entity_poly.type
_entity_poly.pdbx_seq_one_letter_code
_entity_poly.pdbx_strand_id
1 'polypeptide(L)'
;MVGPGEVMAMLGPSGSGKTTLLTALAGRLTGKLSGAVTYNNHPFSSSMRRNIGFVSQEDVLYPHLTVIETLTYAAMLKLPRSLTREEKMEQAEMIIGELGLSRCRNNLVGGGAAVFRGISGGERKRVNIGQEMLVNPSLLLLDEPTSGLDSTTAQRIVAMLHSLALSGRTVVTTIHQPSSRLFWMFDKVVLLSDGYPIFTGQAGRAMDYFESVGFVPTLNFINPADFLLDLANGKWFYPIFKCVKCLMLIKWWQGRKFRILFCACSFLNGIIDPLLYERYSHESSLHLIVISHGSFSKWRWYVDTF
;
A
#
# COMPACT_ATOMS: atom_id res chain seq x y z
N MET A 1 -0.09 0.39 -11.76
CA MET A 1 0.04 1.86 -11.88
C MET A 1 -1.02 2.54 -11.01
N VAL A 2 -0.70 3.63 -10.33
CA VAL A 2 -1.65 4.47 -9.58
C VAL A 2 -1.57 5.88 -10.15
N GLY A 3 -2.73 6.50 -10.37
CA GLY A 3 -2.85 7.82 -10.98
C GLY A 3 -3.17 8.94 -10.00
N PRO A 4 -3.16 10.19 -10.47
CA PRO A 4 -3.71 11.31 -9.71
C PRO A 4 -5.20 11.09 -9.41
N GLY A 5 -5.63 11.47 -8.22
CA GLY A 5 -7.00 11.25 -7.76
C GLY A 5 -7.25 9.88 -7.12
N GLU A 6 -6.27 8.98 -7.12
CA GLU A 6 -6.41 7.62 -6.60
C GLU A 6 -5.67 7.43 -5.27
N VAL A 7 -6.25 6.61 -4.41
CA VAL A 7 -5.65 6.12 -3.16
C VAL A 7 -5.39 4.62 -3.28
N MET A 8 -4.11 4.23 -3.22
CA MET A 8 -3.70 2.83 -3.28
C MET A 8 -3.25 2.32 -1.93
N ALA A 9 -3.77 1.17 -1.49
CA ALA A 9 -3.34 0.49 -0.28
C ALA A 9 -2.39 -0.67 -0.59
N MET A 10 -1.30 -0.76 0.14
CA MET A 10 -0.42 -1.93 0.17
C MET A 10 -0.79 -2.80 1.36
N LEU A 11 -1.23 -4.02 1.09
CA LEU A 11 -1.62 -5.03 2.06
C LEU A 11 -0.60 -6.16 2.09
N GLY A 12 -0.55 -6.89 3.18
CA GLY A 12 0.31 -8.05 3.33
C GLY A 12 0.66 -8.30 4.79
N PRO A 13 1.12 -9.51 5.13
CA PRO A 13 1.55 -9.84 6.48
C PRO A 13 2.74 -8.99 6.95
N SER A 14 3.03 -9.04 8.24
CA SER A 14 4.25 -8.43 8.79
C SER A 14 5.47 -9.06 8.12
N GLY A 15 6.44 -8.24 7.73
CA GLY A 15 7.64 -8.70 7.03
C GLY A 15 7.47 -8.93 5.53
N SER A 16 6.29 -8.74 4.93
CA SER A 16 6.06 -8.92 3.48
C SER A 16 6.72 -7.87 2.60
N GLY A 17 7.41 -6.87 3.19
CA GLY A 17 8.16 -5.85 2.45
C GLY A 17 7.39 -4.57 2.13
N LYS A 18 6.20 -4.32 2.70
CA LYS A 18 5.39 -3.10 2.48
C LYS A 18 6.17 -1.80 2.70
N THR A 19 6.72 -1.62 3.91
CA THR A 19 7.53 -0.45 4.27
C THR A 19 8.78 -0.33 3.40
N THR A 20 9.42 -1.46 3.08
CA THR A 20 10.61 -1.48 2.20
C THR A 20 10.26 -0.99 0.80
N LEU A 21 9.16 -1.48 0.22
CA LEU A 21 8.69 -1.04 -1.09
C LEU A 21 8.30 0.44 -1.06
N LEU A 22 7.58 0.88 -0.04
CA LEU A 22 7.18 2.28 0.12
C LEU A 22 8.41 3.20 0.23
N THR A 23 9.42 2.79 1.02
CA THR A 23 10.68 3.52 1.19
C THR A 23 11.50 3.57 -0.10
N ALA A 24 11.48 2.47 -0.88
CA ALA A 24 12.10 2.42 -2.21
C ALA A 24 11.44 3.40 -3.18
N LEU A 25 10.10 3.43 -3.21
CA LEU A 25 9.34 4.39 -4.00
C LEU A 25 9.63 5.84 -3.58
N ALA A 26 9.87 6.12 -2.31
CA ALA A 26 10.27 7.44 -1.84
C ALA A 26 11.72 7.84 -2.24
N GLY A 27 12.49 6.92 -2.81
CA GLY A 27 13.92 7.11 -3.05
C GLY A 27 14.73 7.29 -1.76
N ARG A 28 14.24 6.73 -0.66
CA ARG A 28 14.87 6.83 0.69
C ARG A 28 15.55 5.53 1.13
N LEU A 29 15.40 4.45 0.34
CA LEU A 29 16.04 3.18 0.67
C LEU A 29 17.56 3.29 0.49
N THR A 30 18.31 2.90 1.52
CA THR A 30 19.77 2.78 1.48
C THR A 30 20.14 1.38 1.02
N GLY A 31 20.86 1.24 -0.11
CA GLY A 31 21.27 -0.05 -0.65
C GLY A 31 21.19 -0.13 -2.16
N LYS A 32 21.52 -1.30 -2.70
CA LYS A 32 21.44 -1.56 -4.15
C LYS A 32 19.99 -1.85 -4.53
N LEU A 33 19.36 -0.96 -5.30
CA LEU A 33 18.10 -1.20 -5.97
C LEU A 33 18.39 -1.77 -7.36
N SER A 34 17.68 -2.83 -7.72
CA SER A 34 17.63 -3.34 -9.09
C SER A 34 16.23 -3.09 -9.65
N GLY A 35 16.15 -2.84 -10.95
CA GLY A 35 14.91 -2.44 -11.60
C GLY A 35 14.83 -0.93 -11.85
N ALA A 36 13.66 -0.46 -12.29
CA ALA A 36 13.42 0.95 -12.57
C ALA A 36 12.16 1.44 -11.85
N VAL A 37 12.25 2.59 -11.21
CA VAL A 37 11.10 3.33 -10.68
C VAL A 37 10.86 4.52 -11.60
N THR A 38 9.65 4.63 -12.11
CA THR A 38 9.27 5.74 -13.00
C THR A 38 8.08 6.50 -12.42
N TYR A 39 8.09 7.82 -12.62
CA TYR A 39 6.99 8.72 -12.29
C TYR A 39 6.61 9.48 -13.56
N ASN A 40 5.35 9.36 -14.00
CA ASN A 40 4.88 9.90 -15.27
C ASN A 40 5.78 9.53 -16.46
N ASN A 41 6.19 8.25 -16.52
CA ASN A 41 7.12 7.68 -17.51
C ASN A 41 8.56 8.25 -17.48
N HIS A 42 8.90 9.08 -16.52
CA HIS A 42 10.26 9.57 -16.32
C HIS A 42 10.97 8.77 -15.21
N PRO A 43 12.25 8.41 -15.39
CA PRO A 43 13.01 7.73 -14.36
C PRO A 43 13.14 8.62 -13.12
N PHE A 44 13.19 7.98 -11.94
CA PHE A 44 13.34 8.69 -10.67
C PHE A 44 14.57 9.58 -10.65
N SER A 45 14.41 10.82 -10.22
CA SER A 45 15.47 11.81 -10.08
C SER A 45 15.47 12.46 -8.70
N SER A 46 16.60 13.03 -8.31
CA SER A 46 16.73 13.76 -7.04
C SER A 46 15.79 14.98 -6.96
N SER A 47 15.44 15.58 -8.10
CA SER A 47 14.46 16.67 -8.14
C SER A 47 13.05 16.20 -7.83
N MET A 48 12.66 15.01 -8.29
CA MET A 48 11.35 14.41 -7.99
C MET A 48 11.17 14.09 -6.52
N ARG A 49 12.27 13.74 -5.83
CA ARG A 49 12.25 13.46 -4.39
C ARG A 49 11.67 14.61 -3.55
N ARG A 50 11.83 15.85 -4.00
CA ARG A 50 11.28 17.03 -3.32
C ARG A 50 9.75 17.15 -3.45
N ASN A 51 9.18 16.51 -4.46
CA ASN A 51 7.74 16.50 -4.73
C ASN A 51 7.05 15.25 -4.16
N ILE A 52 7.77 14.47 -3.34
CA ILE A 52 7.25 13.27 -2.68
C ILE A 52 7.21 13.54 -1.18
N GLY A 53 6.00 13.54 -0.62
CA GLY A 53 5.79 13.51 0.82
C GLY A 53 5.89 12.08 1.34
N PHE A 54 6.59 11.88 2.45
CA PHE A 54 6.72 10.56 3.08
C PHE A 54 6.44 10.66 4.57
N VAL A 55 5.34 10.06 4.98
CA VAL A 55 4.89 9.99 6.37
C VAL A 55 5.29 8.64 6.95
N SER A 56 6.15 8.63 7.96
CA SER A 56 6.58 7.42 8.65
C SER A 56 5.50 6.88 9.58
N GLN A 57 5.63 5.61 9.95
CA GLN A 57 4.73 4.94 10.90
C GLN A 57 4.73 5.64 12.26
N GLU A 58 5.92 5.98 12.76
CA GLU A 58 6.07 6.71 14.02
C GLU A 58 5.90 8.21 13.81
N ASP A 59 5.13 8.85 14.69
CA ASP A 59 4.92 10.29 14.69
C ASP A 59 6.07 10.97 15.43
N VAL A 60 7.04 11.48 14.67
CA VAL A 60 8.16 12.24 15.23
C VAL A 60 7.73 13.70 15.41
N LEU A 61 7.10 14.01 16.53
CA LEU A 61 6.59 15.33 16.87
C LEU A 61 7.13 15.79 18.23
N TYR A 62 7.38 17.08 18.36
CA TYR A 62 7.82 17.67 19.63
C TYR A 62 6.61 17.93 20.55
N PRO A 63 6.54 17.27 21.74
CA PRO A 63 5.36 17.29 22.59
C PRO A 63 5.07 18.66 23.22
N HIS A 64 6.06 19.52 23.33
CA HIS A 64 5.96 20.85 23.95
C HIS A 64 5.56 21.97 22.98
N LEU A 65 5.46 21.66 21.69
CA LEU A 65 4.98 22.61 20.70
C LEU A 65 3.47 22.48 20.50
N THR A 66 2.84 23.59 20.17
CA THR A 66 1.46 23.59 19.68
C THR A 66 1.41 23.10 18.23
N VAL A 67 0.20 22.79 17.75
CA VAL A 67 -0.04 22.38 16.35
C VAL A 67 0.46 23.46 15.39
N ILE A 68 0.11 24.72 15.61
CA ILE A 68 0.52 25.84 14.75
C ILE A 68 2.05 26.04 14.78
N GLU A 69 2.67 25.99 15.95
CA GLU A 69 4.12 26.12 16.07
C GLU A 69 4.85 24.99 15.32
N THR A 70 4.37 23.74 15.48
CA THR A 70 4.92 22.57 14.79
C THR A 70 4.90 22.76 13.28
N LEU A 71 3.76 23.17 12.71
CA LEU A 71 3.62 23.37 11.26
C LEU A 71 4.37 24.61 10.79
N THR A 72 4.39 25.68 11.56
CA THR A 72 5.15 26.90 11.24
C THR A 72 6.66 26.61 11.20
N TYR A 73 7.21 25.92 12.21
CA TYR A 73 8.64 25.57 12.18
C TYR A 73 8.97 24.62 11.03
N ALA A 74 8.11 23.64 10.74
CA ALA A 74 8.26 22.78 9.59
C ALA A 74 8.25 23.58 8.28
N ALA A 75 7.34 24.57 8.13
CA ALA A 75 7.28 25.45 6.99
C ALA A 75 8.57 26.29 6.81
N MET A 76 9.08 26.85 7.92
CA MET A 76 10.34 27.59 7.89
C MET A 76 11.52 26.75 7.38
N LEU A 77 11.55 25.45 7.70
CA LEU A 77 12.63 24.54 7.32
C LEU A 77 12.49 23.95 5.93
N LYS A 78 11.24 23.60 5.53
CA LYS A 78 10.97 22.84 4.29
C LYS A 78 10.72 23.73 3.08
N LEU A 79 10.12 24.91 3.28
CA LEU A 79 9.75 25.79 2.18
C LEU A 79 10.96 26.58 1.67
N PRO A 80 10.94 26.95 0.37
CA PRO A 80 12.03 27.68 -0.27
C PRO A 80 12.38 28.99 0.46
N ARG A 81 13.64 29.41 0.36
CA ARG A 81 14.11 30.66 0.94
C ARG A 81 13.56 31.91 0.25
N SER A 82 13.01 31.74 -0.96
CA SER A 82 12.33 32.82 -1.70
C SER A 82 11.04 33.30 -1.06
N LEU A 83 10.40 32.45 -0.24
CA LEU A 83 9.17 32.82 0.47
C LEU A 83 9.51 33.60 1.75
N THR A 84 8.75 34.65 2.00
CA THR A 84 8.84 35.42 3.25
C THR A 84 8.37 34.59 4.44
N ARG A 85 8.63 35.09 5.64
CA ARG A 85 8.18 34.44 6.87
C ARG A 85 6.65 34.41 6.95
N GLU A 86 6.01 35.47 6.53
CA GLU A 86 4.56 35.66 6.54
C GLU A 86 3.92 34.64 5.56
N GLU A 87 4.40 34.52 4.35
CA GLU A 87 3.92 33.54 3.37
C GLU A 87 4.04 32.09 3.88
N LYS A 88 5.15 31.76 4.58
CA LYS A 88 5.34 30.44 5.18
C LYS A 88 4.35 30.18 6.33
N MET A 89 4.01 31.19 7.11
CA MET A 89 3.00 31.09 8.16
C MET A 89 1.60 30.92 7.57
N GLU A 90 1.26 31.65 6.52
CA GLU A 90 0.01 31.48 5.80
C GLU A 90 -0.13 30.07 5.22
N GLN A 91 0.95 29.52 4.66
CA GLN A 91 0.95 28.13 4.19
C GLN A 91 0.67 27.13 5.34
N ALA A 92 1.23 27.35 6.52
CA ALA A 92 0.95 26.50 7.69
C ALA A 92 -0.53 26.61 8.12
N GLU A 93 -1.11 27.82 8.11
CA GLU A 93 -2.54 28.02 8.40
C GLU A 93 -3.45 27.35 7.37
N MET A 94 -3.12 27.43 6.08
CA MET A 94 -3.88 26.73 5.03
C MET A 94 -3.91 25.21 5.29
N ILE A 95 -2.77 24.61 5.61
CA ILE A 95 -2.69 23.18 5.93
C ILE A 95 -3.49 22.83 7.19
N ILE A 96 -3.50 23.67 8.20
CA ILE A 96 -4.35 23.49 9.40
C ILE A 96 -5.83 23.43 9.00
N GLY A 97 -6.25 24.31 8.10
CA GLY A 97 -7.62 24.33 7.57
C GLY A 97 -7.94 23.07 6.75
N GLU A 98 -7.07 22.72 5.79
CA GLU A 98 -7.23 21.58 4.88
C GLU A 98 -7.35 20.25 5.66
N LEU A 99 -6.58 20.09 6.74
CA LEU A 99 -6.57 18.88 7.56
C LEU A 99 -7.59 18.90 8.73
N GLY A 100 -8.41 19.95 8.85
CA GLY A 100 -9.42 20.05 9.90
C GLY A 100 -8.83 20.13 11.32
N LEU A 101 -7.69 20.81 11.48
CA LEU A 101 -6.96 20.98 12.74
C LEU A 101 -7.26 22.31 13.44
N SER A 102 -8.15 23.16 12.90
CA SER A 102 -8.43 24.51 13.40
C SER A 102 -8.85 24.53 14.88
N ARG A 103 -9.60 23.51 15.33
CA ARG A 103 -10.06 23.41 16.72
C ARG A 103 -8.94 23.16 17.74
N CYS A 104 -7.89 22.46 17.32
CA CYS A 104 -6.75 22.12 18.19
C CYS A 104 -5.48 22.93 17.84
N ARG A 105 -5.60 23.97 17.01
CA ARG A 105 -4.50 24.79 16.50
C ARG A 105 -3.51 25.24 17.59
N ASN A 106 -4.03 25.71 18.71
CA ASN A 106 -3.24 26.23 19.83
C ASN A 106 -2.99 25.18 20.94
N ASN A 107 -3.44 23.95 20.75
CA ASN A 107 -3.21 22.88 21.73
C ASN A 107 -1.80 22.31 21.56
N LEU A 108 -1.20 21.90 22.67
CA LEU A 108 0.07 21.19 22.66
C LEU A 108 -0.08 19.85 21.95
N VAL A 109 0.91 19.46 21.16
CA VAL A 109 0.98 18.14 20.53
C VAL A 109 0.94 17.04 21.59
N GLY A 110 1.72 17.20 22.67
CA GLY A 110 1.74 16.24 23.78
C GLY A 110 2.15 14.83 23.35
N GLY A 111 2.00 13.86 24.24
CA GLY A 111 2.25 12.44 23.99
C GLY A 111 3.63 11.95 24.44
N GLY A 112 3.85 10.65 24.34
CA GLY A 112 5.05 9.98 24.87
C GLY A 112 5.06 10.02 26.40
N ALA A 113 6.24 10.16 26.99
CA ALA A 113 6.44 10.30 28.44
C ALA A 113 6.07 11.70 28.99
N ALA A 114 5.51 12.60 28.17
CA ALA A 114 5.16 13.94 28.59
C ALA A 114 3.96 13.91 29.57
N VAL A 115 4.12 14.60 30.67
CA VAL A 115 3.11 14.74 31.74
C VAL A 115 1.86 15.49 31.25
N PHE A 116 1.93 16.14 30.07
CA PHE A 116 0.86 16.98 29.55
C PHE A 116 -0.05 16.24 28.59
N ARG A 117 -1.36 16.36 28.83
CA ARG A 117 -2.39 15.87 27.91
C ARG A 117 -2.34 16.71 26.62
N GLY A 118 -1.99 16.07 25.49
CA GLY A 118 -1.92 16.71 24.19
C GLY A 118 -3.17 16.45 23.33
N ILE A 119 -3.00 16.69 22.03
CA ILE A 119 -4.01 16.38 21.01
C ILE A 119 -4.24 14.86 20.89
N SER A 120 -5.40 14.46 20.31
CA SER A 120 -5.74 13.05 20.07
C SER A 120 -4.78 12.37 19.08
N GLY A 121 -4.73 11.03 19.08
CA GLY A 121 -3.91 10.26 18.16
C GLY A 121 -4.21 10.57 16.69
N GLY A 122 -5.49 10.73 16.34
CA GLY A 122 -5.90 11.10 14.98
C GLY A 122 -5.53 12.54 14.59
N GLU A 123 -5.56 13.49 15.54
CA GLU A 123 -5.05 14.85 15.30
C GLU A 123 -3.54 14.85 15.13
N ARG A 124 -2.83 14.07 15.96
CA ARG A 124 -1.37 13.90 15.85
C ARG A 124 -0.97 13.35 14.48
N LYS A 125 -1.66 12.32 14.00
CA LYS A 125 -1.42 11.75 12.66
C LYS A 125 -1.65 12.80 11.57
N ARG A 126 -2.71 13.62 11.68
CA ARG A 126 -2.96 14.72 10.74
C ARG A 126 -1.87 15.81 10.80
N VAL A 127 -1.34 16.14 11.98
CA VAL A 127 -0.21 17.08 12.09
C VAL A 127 1.03 16.51 11.39
N ASN A 128 1.31 15.22 11.57
CA ASN A 128 2.43 14.55 10.90
C ASN A 128 2.27 14.57 9.36
N ILE A 129 1.07 14.26 8.86
CA ILE A 129 0.74 14.41 7.44
C ILE A 129 0.89 15.87 6.99
N GLY A 130 0.44 16.83 7.79
CA GLY A 130 0.54 18.26 7.52
C GLY A 130 1.95 18.74 7.30
N GLN A 131 2.93 18.23 8.04
CA GLN A 131 4.32 18.57 7.84
C GLN A 131 4.83 18.18 6.42
N GLU A 132 4.34 17.07 5.87
CA GLU A 132 4.70 16.65 4.51
C GLU A 132 3.89 17.41 3.44
N MET A 133 2.67 17.85 3.77
CA MET A 133 1.81 18.59 2.87
C MET A 133 2.29 20.04 2.61
N LEU A 134 3.11 20.61 3.49
CA LEU A 134 3.64 21.97 3.33
C LEU A 134 4.32 22.23 1.99
N VAL A 135 5.03 21.23 1.46
CA VAL A 135 5.73 21.34 0.16
C VAL A 135 4.81 21.06 -1.04
N ASN A 136 3.53 20.86 -0.79
CA ASN A 136 2.52 20.52 -1.81
C ASN A 136 2.96 19.33 -2.70
N PRO A 137 3.17 18.16 -2.13
CA PRO A 137 3.69 17.00 -2.88
C PRO A 137 2.66 16.50 -3.90
N SER A 138 3.13 16.08 -5.07
CA SER A 138 2.29 15.39 -6.08
C SER A 138 2.04 13.92 -5.73
N LEU A 139 2.96 13.30 -4.99
CA LEU A 139 2.87 11.93 -4.48
C LEU A 139 3.02 11.95 -2.97
N LEU A 140 2.04 11.37 -2.26
CA LEU A 140 2.07 11.21 -0.82
C LEU A 140 2.15 9.72 -0.47
N LEU A 141 3.21 9.35 0.23
CA LEU A 141 3.49 7.99 0.69
C LEU A 141 3.33 7.95 2.20
N LEU A 142 2.48 7.04 2.70
CA LEU A 142 2.19 6.93 4.14
C LEU A 142 2.41 5.50 4.62
N ASP A 143 3.21 5.36 5.67
CA ASP A 143 3.43 4.06 6.30
C ASP A 143 2.53 3.90 7.51
N GLU A 144 1.56 3.00 7.41
CA GLU A 144 0.55 2.65 8.42
C GLU A 144 -0.11 3.87 9.12
N PRO A 145 -0.72 4.81 8.39
CA PRO A 145 -1.27 6.03 8.97
C PRO A 145 -2.47 5.81 9.90
N THR A 146 -3.03 4.61 9.91
CA THR A 146 -4.18 4.23 10.76
C THR A 146 -3.80 3.35 11.94
N SER A 147 -2.51 3.01 12.10
CA SER A 147 -2.03 2.19 13.21
C SER A 147 -2.26 2.85 14.55
N GLY A 148 -2.76 2.09 15.53
CA GLY A 148 -3.05 2.59 16.88
C GLY A 148 -4.27 3.50 16.99
N LEU A 149 -5.09 3.66 15.93
CA LEU A 149 -6.32 4.43 15.93
C LEU A 149 -7.55 3.54 16.04
N ASP A 150 -8.61 4.07 16.63
CA ASP A 150 -9.93 3.44 16.60
C ASP A 150 -10.50 3.45 15.17
N SER A 151 -11.46 2.55 14.90
CA SER A 151 -12.02 2.34 13.56
C SER A 151 -12.65 3.59 12.95
N THR A 152 -13.28 4.41 13.76
CA THR A 152 -13.92 5.67 13.32
C THR A 152 -12.88 6.71 12.93
N THR A 153 -11.83 6.86 13.72
CA THR A 153 -10.74 7.78 13.45
C THR A 153 -9.93 7.31 12.24
N ALA A 154 -9.67 6.00 12.09
CA ALA A 154 -9.03 5.44 10.93
C ALA A 154 -9.80 5.75 9.63
N GLN A 155 -11.14 5.60 9.64
CA GLN A 155 -11.98 5.97 8.50
C GLN A 155 -11.89 7.47 8.16
N ARG A 156 -11.86 8.34 9.17
CA ARG A 156 -11.69 9.79 8.96
C ARG A 156 -10.33 10.12 8.33
N ILE A 157 -9.26 9.43 8.72
CA ILE A 157 -7.94 9.60 8.11
C ILE A 157 -7.99 9.18 6.64
N VAL A 158 -8.56 8.00 6.32
CA VAL A 158 -8.64 7.54 4.92
C VAL A 158 -9.55 8.45 4.09
N ALA A 159 -10.68 8.92 4.62
CA ALA A 159 -11.54 9.90 3.95
C ALA A 159 -10.78 11.21 3.63
N MET A 160 -9.97 11.69 4.58
CA MET A 160 -9.11 12.85 4.36
C MET A 160 -8.07 12.57 3.25
N LEU A 161 -7.44 11.38 3.24
CA LEU A 161 -6.50 10.99 2.18
C LEU A 161 -7.17 10.97 0.80
N HIS A 162 -8.43 10.53 0.71
CA HIS A 162 -9.22 10.64 -0.52
C HIS A 162 -9.45 12.09 -0.95
N SER A 163 -9.80 12.96 -0.01
CA SER A 163 -9.95 14.39 -0.32
C SER A 163 -8.64 14.98 -0.85
N LEU A 164 -7.51 14.60 -0.26
CA LEU A 164 -6.18 14.99 -0.75
C LEU A 164 -5.87 14.42 -2.14
N ALA A 165 -6.27 13.19 -2.43
CA ALA A 165 -6.11 12.60 -3.75
C ALA A 165 -6.96 13.33 -4.79
N LEU A 166 -8.25 13.59 -4.50
CA LEU A 166 -9.18 14.31 -5.38
C LEU A 166 -8.71 15.72 -5.74
N SER A 167 -7.86 16.33 -4.91
CA SER A 167 -7.21 17.61 -5.26
C SER A 167 -6.05 17.46 -6.25
N GLY A 168 -5.90 16.29 -6.89
CA GLY A 168 -4.93 16.04 -7.97
C GLY A 168 -3.65 15.32 -7.54
N ARG A 169 -3.57 14.86 -6.30
CA ARG A 169 -2.42 14.10 -5.79
C ARG A 169 -2.58 12.60 -6.01
N THR A 170 -1.49 11.87 -6.02
CA THR A 170 -1.46 10.42 -5.92
C THR A 170 -1.13 10.02 -4.48
N VAL A 171 -1.93 9.13 -3.89
CA VAL A 171 -1.73 8.69 -2.50
C VAL A 171 -1.47 7.18 -2.48
N VAL A 172 -0.39 6.77 -1.84
CA VAL A 172 -0.04 5.36 -1.61
C VAL A 172 0.18 5.14 -0.12
N THR A 173 -0.49 4.16 0.44
CA THR A 173 -0.41 3.89 1.88
C THR A 173 -0.22 2.41 2.16
N THR A 174 0.52 2.08 3.19
CA THR A 174 0.52 0.73 3.76
C THR A 174 -0.57 0.66 4.82
N ILE A 175 -1.27 -0.45 4.89
CA ILE A 175 -2.31 -0.69 5.90
C ILE A 175 -2.11 -2.07 6.51
N HIS A 176 -2.23 -2.13 7.84
CA HIS A 176 -2.24 -3.38 8.58
C HIS A 176 -3.68 -3.74 8.94
N GLN A 177 -4.18 -4.89 8.49
CA GLN A 177 -5.50 -5.47 8.83
C GLN A 177 -6.66 -4.46 8.81
N PRO A 178 -7.02 -3.88 7.64
CA PRO A 178 -8.13 -2.93 7.58
C PRO A 178 -9.47 -3.65 7.81
N SER A 179 -10.42 -2.96 8.47
CA SER A 179 -11.81 -3.43 8.49
C SER A 179 -12.40 -3.48 7.08
N SER A 180 -13.48 -4.27 6.87
CA SER A 180 -14.16 -4.33 5.57
C SER A 180 -14.53 -2.94 5.04
N ARG A 181 -15.06 -2.07 5.92
CA ARG A 181 -15.44 -0.71 5.54
C ARG A 181 -14.23 0.10 5.07
N LEU A 182 -13.08 -0.04 5.74
CA LEU A 182 -11.86 0.65 5.38
C LEU A 182 -11.28 0.12 4.06
N PHE A 183 -11.35 -1.21 3.84
CA PHE A 183 -10.89 -1.85 2.61
C PHE A 183 -11.59 -1.29 1.37
N TRP A 184 -12.92 -1.15 1.42
CA TRP A 184 -13.71 -0.63 0.29
C TRP A 184 -13.54 0.87 0.03
N MET A 185 -12.82 1.58 0.90
CA MET A 185 -12.47 2.98 0.67
C MET A 185 -11.27 3.15 -0.27
N PHE A 186 -10.50 2.13 -0.55
CA PHE A 186 -9.34 2.22 -1.44
C PHE A 186 -9.73 1.97 -2.89
N ASP A 187 -9.16 2.75 -3.82
CA ASP A 187 -9.38 2.57 -5.26
C ASP A 187 -8.62 1.36 -5.76
N LYS A 188 -7.37 1.22 -5.34
CA LYS A 188 -6.48 0.13 -5.74
C LYS A 188 -5.81 -0.52 -4.53
N VAL A 189 -5.49 -1.79 -4.71
CA VAL A 189 -4.72 -2.56 -3.71
C VAL A 189 -3.57 -3.29 -4.35
N VAL A 190 -2.48 -3.38 -3.61
CA VAL A 190 -1.35 -4.29 -3.86
C VAL A 190 -1.28 -5.24 -2.68
N LEU A 191 -1.39 -6.54 -2.95
CA LEU A 191 -1.23 -7.58 -1.94
C LEU A 191 0.17 -8.17 -2.05
N LEU A 192 0.95 -8.04 -0.99
CA LEU A 192 2.34 -8.53 -0.91
C LEU A 192 2.42 -9.78 -0.05
N SER A 193 3.18 -10.75 -0.51
CA SER A 193 3.57 -11.94 0.26
C SER A 193 5.06 -12.20 0.04
N ASP A 194 5.85 -12.29 1.12
CA ASP A 194 7.29 -12.58 1.08
C ASP A 194 8.09 -11.72 0.07
N GLY A 195 7.73 -10.45 -0.06
CA GLY A 195 8.37 -9.50 -0.99
C GLY A 195 7.84 -9.54 -2.42
N TYR A 196 6.85 -10.39 -2.73
CA TYR A 196 6.26 -10.50 -4.07
C TYR A 196 4.83 -9.96 -4.10
N PRO A 197 4.43 -9.21 -5.12
CA PRO A 197 3.05 -8.83 -5.34
C PRO A 197 2.27 -10.03 -5.89
N ILE A 198 1.30 -10.52 -5.13
CA ILE A 198 0.42 -11.62 -5.56
C ILE A 198 -0.89 -11.11 -6.18
N PHE A 199 -1.22 -9.85 -5.94
CA PHE A 199 -2.31 -9.14 -6.62
C PHE A 199 -1.98 -7.65 -6.72
N THR A 200 -2.33 -7.04 -7.86
CA THR A 200 -2.29 -5.59 -8.05
C THR A 200 -3.45 -5.18 -8.93
N GLY A 201 -4.37 -4.37 -8.43
CA GLY A 201 -5.55 -3.97 -9.17
C GLY A 201 -6.53 -3.14 -8.36
N GLN A 202 -7.72 -2.94 -8.90
CA GLN A 202 -8.83 -2.29 -8.20
C GLN A 202 -9.25 -3.12 -6.98
N ALA A 203 -9.48 -2.45 -5.84
CA ALA A 203 -9.88 -3.13 -4.61
C ALA A 203 -11.15 -3.98 -4.81
N GLY A 204 -12.12 -3.45 -5.56
CA GLY A 204 -13.37 -4.15 -5.87
C GLY A 204 -13.22 -5.43 -6.68
N ARG A 205 -12.10 -5.61 -7.40
CA ARG A 205 -11.85 -6.81 -8.22
C ARG A 205 -10.96 -7.84 -7.54
N ALA A 206 -10.45 -7.54 -6.36
CA ALA A 206 -9.51 -8.45 -5.68
C ALA A 206 -10.15 -9.80 -5.34
N MET A 207 -11.40 -9.79 -4.84
CA MET A 207 -12.13 -11.01 -4.49
C MET A 207 -12.43 -11.85 -5.73
N ASP A 208 -12.96 -11.24 -6.79
CA ASP A 208 -13.29 -11.92 -8.05
C ASP A 208 -12.06 -12.57 -8.68
N TYR A 209 -10.91 -11.89 -8.61
CA TYR A 209 -9.64 -12.43 -9.10
C TYR A 209 -9.28 -13.73 -8.36
N PHE A 210 -9.30 -13.73 -7.02
CA PHE A 210 -8.93 -14.93 -6.27
C PHE A 210 -9.97 -16.04 -6.41
N GLU A 211 -11.26 -15.72 -6.53
CA GLU A 211 -12.31 -16.69 -6.87
C GLU A 211 -12.06 -17.33 -8.24
N SER A 212 -11.66 -16.55 -9.25
CA SER A 212 -11.36 -17.06 -10.59
C SER A 212 -10.17 -18.03 -10.60
N VAL A 213 -9.25 -17.89 -9.66
CA VAL A 213 -8.07 -18.77 -9.46
C VAL A 213 -8.38 -19.96 -8.55
N GLY A 214 -9.63 -20.07 -8.05
CA GLY A 214 -10.09 -21.21 -7.23
C GLY A 214 -10.03 -20.99 -5.73
N PHE A 215 -9.71 -19.80 -5.25
CA PHE A 215 -9.75 -19.45 -3.83
C PHE A 215 -11.08 -18.81 -3.48
N VAL A 216 -12.00 -19.59 -2.92
CA VAL A 216 -13.35 -19.13 -2.54
C VAL A 216 -13.41 -18.99 -1.01
N PRO A 217 -13.88 -17.84 -0.49
CA PRO A 217 -14.06 -17.69 0.96
C PRO A 217 -15.10 -18.69 1.48
N THR A 218 -14.81 -19.34 2.59
CA THR A 218 -15.68 -20.37 3.19
C THR A 218 -16.97 -19.82 3.80
N LEU A 219 -16.98 -18.52 4.11
CA LEU A 219 -18.10 -17.83 4.73
C LEU A 219 -18.45 -16.57 3.92
N ASN A 220 -19.74 -16.38 3.64
CA ASN A 220 -20.24 -15.25 2.83
C ASN A 220 -20.04 -13.86 3.49
N PHE A 221 -19.55 -13.78 4.73
CA PHE A 221 -19.38 -12.54 5.51
C PHE A 221 -17.93 -12.31 5.98
N ILE A 222 -16.95 -12.90 5.31
CA ILE A 222 -15.55 -12.65 5.64
C ILE A 222 -15.17 -11.21 5.25
N ASN A 223 -14.39 -10.56 6.12
CA ASN A 223 -13.72 -9.32 5.78
C ASN A 223 -12.78 -9.56 4.57
N PRO A 224 -12.94 -8.88 3.44
CA PRO A 224 -12.09 -9.07 2.27
C PRO A 224 -10.60 -8.95 2.58
N ALA A 225 -10.22 -8.01 3.44
CA ALA A 225 -8.83 -7.83 3.83
C ALA A 225 -8.28 -9.03 4.62
N ASP A 226 -9.06 -9.61 5.53
CA ASP A 226 -8.63 -10.78 6.30
C ASP A 226 -8.45 -11.99 5.39
N PHE A 227 -9.39 -12.20 4.45
CA PHE A 227 -9.27 -13.22 3.41
C PHE A 227 -7.98 -13.06 2.59
N LEU A 228 -7.73 -11.86 2.08
CA LEU A 228 -6.53 -11.57 1.29
C LEU A 228 -5.24 -11.76 2.10
N LEU A 229 -5.24 -11.35 3.37
CA LEU A 229 -4.10 -11.54 4.28
C LEU A 229 -3.86 -13.00 4.61
N ASP A 230 -4.90 -13.81 4.78
CA ASP A 230 -4.77 -15.24 4.98
C ASP A 230 -4.20 -15.94 3.74
N LEU A 231 -4.62 -15.53 2.55
CA LEU A 231 -3.99 -15.97 1.30
C LEU A 231 -2.50 -15.59 1.25
N ALA A 232 -2.16 -14.35 1.58
CA ALA A 232 -0.79 -13.88 1.59
C ALA A 232 0.09 -14.57 2.64
N ASN A 233 -0.52 -15.07 3.73
CA ASN A 233 0.13 -15.85 4.77
C ASN A 233 0.24 -17.35 4.44
N GLY A 234 -0.31 -17.80 3.30
CA GLY A 234 -0.34 -19.22 2.95
C GLY A 234 -1.24 -20.08 3.84
N LYS A 235 -2.19 -19.48 4.55
CA LYS A 235 -3.09 -20.20 5.48
C LYS A 235 -4.21 -20.99 4.79
N TRP A 236 -4.43 -20.78 3.52
CA TRP A 236 -5.45 -21.46 2.73
C TRP A 236 -4.94 -22.79 2.20
N PHE A 237 -5.16 -23.82 2.99
CA PHE A 237 -4.73 -25.19 2.69
C PHE A 237 -5.70 -26.00 1.85
N TYR A 238 -6.93 -25.53 1.67
CA TYR A 238 -7.96 -26.23 0.90
C TYR A 238 -8.73 -25.26 0.01
N PRO A 239 -8.49 -25.23 -1.29
CA PRO A 239 -9.49 -24.75 -2.20
C PRO A 239 -10.69 -25.68 -2.05
N ILE A 240 -11.85 -25.15 -1.63
CA ILE A 240 -13.09 -25.92 -1.65
C ILE A 240 -13.50 -26.02 -3.12
N PHE A 241 -12.93 -27.00 -3.81
CA PHE A 241 -13.41 -27.36 -5.12
C PHE A 241 -14.83 -27.89 -4.99
N LYS A 242 -15.81 -27.17 -5.54
CA LYS A 242 -17.14 -27.74 -5.81
C LYS A 242 -17.08 -28.89 -6.83
N CYS A 243 -15.94 -29.21 -7.36
CA CYS A 243 -15.74 -30.32 -8.28
C CYS A 243 -15.13 -31.51 -7.56
N VAL A 244 -15.94 -32.50 -7.23
CA VAL A 244 -15.62 -33.75 -6.52
C VAL A 244 -14.57 -34.63 -7.25
N LYS A 245 -14.04 -34.19 -8.40
CA LYS A 245 -13.12 -34.98 -9.24
C LYS A 245 -11.75 -34.35 -9.50
N CYS A 246 -11.45 -33.17 -8.99
CA CYS A 246 -10.12 -32.59 -9.15
C CYS A 246 -9.25 -32.87 -7.94
N LEU A 247 -8.43 -33.90 -8.01
CA LEU A 247 -7.35 -34.16 -7.05
C LEU A 247 -6.24 -33.13 -7.33
N MET A 248 -6.18 -32.06 -6.54
CA MET A 248 -5.01 -31.20 -6.54
C MET A 248 -3.92 -31.84 -5.68
N LEU A 249 -2.81 -32.17 -6.28
CA LEU A 249 -1.54 -32.38 -5.59
C LEU A 249 -0.90 -31.02 -5.32
N ILE A 250 -1.35 -30.36 -4.23
CA ILE A 250 -0.60 -29.24 -3.69
C ILE A 250 0.53 -29.84 -2.87
N LYS A 251 1.70 -29.98 -3.48
CA LYS A 251 2.91 -30.30 -2.75
C LYS A 251 3.39 -29.06 -2.03
N TRP A 252 3.24 -29.11 -0.74
CA TRP A 252 3.55 -28.12 0.27
C TRP A 252 4.99 -27.66 0.31
N TRP A 253 5.13 -26.45 0.82
CA TRP A 253 6.38 -25.76 1.07
C TRP A 253 7.15 -26.39 2.24
N GLN A 254 8.33 -26.85 1.99
CA GLN A 254 9.41 -26.92 2.94
C GLN A 254 10.62 -26.22 2.33
N GLY A 255 10.88 -25.01 2.81
CA GLY A 255 12.09 -24.27 2.52
C GLY A 255 12.20 -23.71 1.09
N ARG A 256 11.78 -22.46 0.87
CA ARG A 256 12.19 -21.57 -0.24
C ARG A 256 11.72 -21.86 -1.67
N LYS A 257 10.67 -22.65 -1.93
CA LYS A 257 10.17 -22.87 -3.29
C LYS A 257 8.67 -23.01 -3.33
N PHE A 258 7.97 -22.07 -3.97
CA PHE A 258 6.58 -22.24 -4.39
C PHE A 258 6.55 -23.06 -5.68
N ARG A 259 5.81 -24.15 -5.68
CA ARG A 259 5.33 -24.81 -6.90
C ARG A 259 3.80 -24.81 -6.82
N ILE A 260 3.18 -23.92 -7.58
CA ILE A 260 1.74 -23.99 -7.84
C ILE A 260 1.59 -24.87 -9.07
N LEU A 261 1.05 -26.07 -8.90
CA LEU A 261 0.67 -26.91 -10.03
C LEU A 261 -0.79 -26.54 -10.37
N PHE A 262 -1.00 -25.81 -11.45
CA PHE A 262 -2.33 -25.58 -11.98
C PHE A 262 -2.85 -26.87 -12.60
N CYS A 263 -3.96 -27.38 -12.08
CA CYS A 263 -4.77 -28.34 -12.78
C CYS A 263 -5.77 -27.58 -13.66
N ALA A 264 -5.54 -27.52 -14.95
CA ALA A 264 -6.52 -26.97 -15.88
C ALA A 264 -7.79 -27.85 -15.81
N CYS A 265 -8.91 -27.25 -15.42
CA CYS A 265 -10.23 -27.91 -15.45
C CYS A 265 -10.76 -28.17 -16.87
N SER A 266 -9.93 -28.66 -17.77
CA SER A 266 -10.33 -29.20 -19.06
C SER A 266 -10.73 -30.68 -18.99
N PHE A 267 -10.87 -31.22 -17.77
CA PHE A 267 -11.12 -32.65 -17.56
C PHE A 267 -12.59 -33.09 -17.66
N LEU A 268 -13.47 -32.25 -18.15
CA LEU A 268 -14.90 -32.61 -18.21
C LEU A 268 -15.26 -33.60 -19.33
N ASN A 269 -14.35 -33.97 -20.22
CA ASN A 269 -14.68 -34.90 -21.32
C ASN A 269 -13.69 -36.05 -21.55
N GLY A 270 -12.93 -36.44 -20.56
CA GLY A 270 -12.25 -37.77 -20.61
C GLY A 270 -11.10 -37.94 -21.62
N ILE A 271 -10.58 -36.88 -22.22
CA ILE A 271 -9.47 -36.97 -23.19
C ILE A 271 -8.40 -35.97 -22.73
N ILE A 272 -7.36 -36.50 -22.10
CA ILE A 272 -6.09 -35.76 -21.92
C ILE A 272 -5.08 -36.33 -22.85
N ASP A 273 -4.69 -35.52 -23.80
CA ASP A 273 -3.50 -35.75 -24.58
C ASP A 273 -2.31 -35.13 -23.84
N PRO A 274 -1.31 -35.90 -23.39
CA PRO A 274 -0.10 -35.38 -22.75
C PRO A 274 0.68 -34.40 -23.61
N LEU A 275 0.46 -34.40 -24.94
CA LEU A 275 1.06 -33.48 -25.90
C LEU A 275 0.46 -32.06 -25.88
N LEU A 276 -0.70 -31.85 -25.24
CA LEU A 276 -1.28 -30.54 -25.08
C LEU A 276 -0.50 -29.69 -24.03
N TYR A 277 0.21 -30.32 -23.13
CA TYR A 277 1.03 -29.60 -22.12
C TYR A 277 2.21 -28.87 -22.80
N GLU A 278 2.82 -29.44 -23.84
CA GLU A 278 3.90 -28.76 -24.57
C GLU A 278 3.38 -27.71 -25.57
N ARG A 279 2.17 -27.87 -26.09
CA ARG A 279 1.62 -26.96 -27.11
C ARG A 279 1.07 -25.65 -26.49
N TYR A 280 0.58 -25.65 -25.26
CA TYR A 280 0.09 -24.45 -24.58
C TYR A 280 1.18 -23.63 -23.90
N SER A 281 2.40 -24.09 -23.85
CA SER A 281 3.55 -23.29 -23.39
C SER A 281 4.04 -22.27 -24.42
N HIS A 282 3.53 -22.29 -25.66
CA HIS A 282 4.01 -21.44 -26.76
C HIS A 282 3.02 -20.46 -27.37
N GLU A 283 1.73 -20.56 -27.08
CA GLU A 283 0.78 -19.59 -27.65
C GLU A 283 -0.34 -19.25 -26.67
N SER A 284 -0.46 -17.95 -26.43
CA SER A 284 -1.55 -17.16 -25.83
C SER A 284 -1.54 -16.97 -24.31
N SER A 285 -1.15 -15.79 -23.93
CA SER A 285 -1.78 -14.86 -22.93
C SER A 285 -2.33 -15.43 -21.61
N LEU A 286 -1.77 -16.49 -21.08
CA LEU A 286 -1.86 -16.85 -19.69
C LEU A 286 -0.49 -16.57 -19.09
N HIS A 287 -0.41 -15.53 -18.22
CA HIS A 287 0.84 -15.27 -17.51
C HIS A 287 1.13 -16.42 -16.57
N LEU A 288 1.76 -17.44 -17.11
CA LEU A 288 2.40 -18.49 -16.34
C LEU A 288 3.66 -17.86 -15.77
N ILE A 289 3.65 -17.48 -14.50
CA ILE A 289 4.89 -17.16 -13.79
C ILE A 289 5.62 -18.49 -13.60
N VAL A 290 6.39 -18.90 -14.59
CA VAL A 290 7.33 -20.00 -14.44
C VAL A 290 8.54 -19.46 -13.69
N ILE A 291 8.60 -19.71 -12.41
CA ILE A 291 9.81 -19.50 -11.63
C ILE A 291 10.74 -20.68 -11.92
N SER A 292 11.57 -20.56 -12.95
CA SER A 292 12.65 -21.52 -13.20
C SER A 292 13.82 -21.22 -12.25
N HIS A 293 14.43 -22.25 -11.71
CA HIS A 293 15.62 -22.18 -10.91
C HIS A 293 16.83 -21.65 -11.71
N GLY A 294 17.34 -20.52 -11.29
CA GLY A 294 18.62 -20.02 -11.69
C GLY A 294 19.15 -19.09 -10.63
N SER A 295 20.43 -19.16 -10.35
CA SER A 295 21.18 -18.46 -9.32
C SER A 295 20.81 -16.98 -9.13
N PHE A 296 20.93 -16.52 -7.91
CA PHE A 296 20.55 -15.29 -7.23
C PHE A 296 21.03 -13.94 -7.82
N SER A 297 21.21 -13.76 -9.12
CA SER A 297 21.85 -12.54 -9.61
C SER A 297 21.12 -11.71 -10.66
N LYS A 298 19.95 -12.10 -11.17
CA LYS A 298 19.23 -11.26 -12.15
C LYS A 298 17.71 -11.43 -12.05
N TRP A 299 17.04 -10.49 -11.43
CA TRP A 299 15.59 -10.33 -11.48
C TRP A 299 15.25 -9.14 -12.36
N ARG A 300 14.50 -9.35 -13.45
CA ARG A 300 13.87 -8.29 -14.25
C ARG A 300 12.38 -8.31 -13.95
N TRP A 301 11.86 -7.16 -13.57
CA TRP A 301 10.44 -6.91 -13.48
C TRP A 301 9.91 -6.58 -14.87
N TYR A 302 9.07 -7.43 -15.41
CA TYR A 302 8.21 -7.08 -16.53
C TYR A 302 6.81 -6.86 -15.97
N VAL A 303 6.35 -5.61 -16.02
CA VAL A 303 4.95 -5.26 -15.90
C VAL A 303 4.49 -4.98 -17.32
N ASP A 304 3.96 -5.98 -18.00
CA ASP A 304 3.25 -5.76 -19.23
C ASP A 304 1.81 -5.38 -18.91
N THR A 305 1.46 -4.23 -19.43
CA THR A 305 0.12 -3.63 -19.42
C THR A 305 -0.72 -4.26 -20.52
N PHE A 306 -1.87 -4.73 -20.15
CA PHE A 306 -3.08 -4.69 -20.97
C PHE A 306 -4.18 -3.99 -20.17
#